data_a839ef37f05c14f7d13ed2825157ef77
#
_entry.id   a839ef37f05c14f7d13ed2825157ef77
#
_cell.length_a   1.000
_cell.length_b   1.000
_cell.length_c   1.000
_cell.angle_alpha   90.00
_cell.angle_beta   90.00
_cell.angle_gamma   90.00
#
_symmetry.space_group_name_H-M   'P 1'
#
loop_
_entity.id
_entity.type
_entity.pdbx_description
1 polymer ?
#
loop_
_entity_poly.entity_id
_entity_poly.type
_entity_poly.pdbx_seq_one_letter_code
_entity_poly.pdbx_strand_id
1 'polypeptide(L)'
;MSILNNIFFWVIFATVALALINYAVRKYNARILPNKGGGLKCFSLSEFSMNDKIYYLIIAAVVIIGIGIRVWQFGSVPGGFNQDGAMAAVDGKAIADYGTDRFGTWLPAHLYAWGYGQMSSLLSYLIAIFVKFFGLNPITARLPQLIMSIAGGVFFYLFIRDIFGKGAGLIAAVFVAINPWHFIQSRWALDCNLLPHFFMGGLYFLNKGLTKRRRYTFISMIFFGLCMYCYGITIYTIPVFLLAVCIYYLIKKRINWKDALISAGVYLIIAWPFLLTMFINFMKWDTIKLPFVTMQYFSGSVRSNDILLFSDEPFKQLILNVKSLMNTTLYQKKDLPWNDIVGFGTMFLCSM
;
A
#
# COMPACT_ATOMS: atom_id res chain seq x y z
N MET A 1 7.09 -18.61 -4.33
CA MET A 1 8.29 -17.82 -3.93
C MET A 1 8.04 -16.32 -3.77
N SER A 2 7.14 -15.68 -4.52
CA SER A 2 6.91 -14.23 -4.46
C SER A 2 6.13 -13.71 -3.25
N ILE A 3 5.26 -14.50 -2.64
CA ILE A 3 4.36 -14.08 -1.55
C ILE A 3 5.10 -13.89 -0.23
N LEU A 4 6.10 -14.72 0.02
CA LEU A 4 6.92 -14.68 1.24
C LEU A 4 7.88 -13.49 1.28
N ASN A 5 8.37 -13.06 0.12
CA ASN A 5 9.17 -11.83 0.01
C ASN A 5 8.36 -10.60 0.44
N ASN A 6 7.04 -10.61 0.24
CA ASN A 6 6.18 -9.50 0.63
C ASN A 6 5.94 -9.42 2.15
N ILE A 7 5.78 -10.55 2.88
CA ILE A 7 5.58 -10.49 4.35
C ILE A 7 6.81 -9.92 5.03
N PHE A 8 8.00 -10.41 4.62
CA PHE A 8 9.26 -9.96 5.20
C PHE A 8 9.59 -8.53 4.82
N PHE A 9 9.34 -8.14 3.59
CA PHE A 9 9.48 -6.75 3.15
C PHE A 9 8.61 -5.83 3.99
N TRP A 10 7.34 -6.17 4.22
CA TRP A 10 6.44 -5.33 5.01
C TRP A 10 6.77 -5.34 6.51
N VAL A 11 7.23 -6.46 7.07
CA VAL A 11 7.69 -6.51 8.46
C VAL A 11 8.99 -5.73 8.62
N ILE A 12 9.96 -5.88 7.71
CA ILE A 12 11.19 -5.06 7.72
C ILE A 12 10.85 -3.61 7.44
N PHE A 13 10.00 -3.32 6.46
CA PHE A 13 9.58 -1.95 6.15
C PHE A 13 8.84 -1.32 7.32
N ALA A 14 7.92 -2.04 7.97
CA ALA A 14 7.25 -1.57 9.19
C ALA A 14 8.24 -1.37 10.33
N THR A 15 9.20 -2.26 10.50
CA THR A 15 10.25 -2.14 11.54
C THR A 15 11.19 -0.97 11.24
N VAL A 16 11.60 -0.79 10.00
CA VAL A 16 12.41 0.35 9.55
C VAL A 16 11.60 1.64 9.64
N ALA A 17 10.34 1.65 9.22
CA ALA A 17 9.46 2.80 9.35
C ALA A 17 9.25 3.17 10.84
N LEU A 18 9.03 2.19 11.72
CA LEU A 18 8.95 2.41 13.17
C LEU A 18 10.28 2.87 13.77
N ALA A 19 11.40 2.34 13.31
CA ALA A 19 12.74 2.78 13.74
C ALA A 19 13.03 4.21 13.27
N LEU A 20 12.66 4.56 12.04
CA LEU A 20 12.79 5.92 11.50
C LEU A 20 11.84 6.90 12.20
N ILE A 21 10.60 6.50 12.47
CA ILE A 21 9.65 7.28 13.28
C ILE A 21 10.21 7.49 14.70
N ASN A 22 10.75 6.43 15.32
CA ASN A 22 11.35 6.52 16.65
C ASN A 22 12.61 7.39 16.65
N TYR A 23 13.46 7.30 15.64
CA TYR A 23 14.61 8.17 15.44
C TYR A 23 14.20 9.63 15.24
N ALA A 24 13.22 9.90 14.39
CA ALA A 24 12.68 11.23 14.14
C ALA A 24 12.05 11.83 15.42
N VAL A 25 11.29 11.02 16.17
CA VAL A 25 10.70 11.44 17.46
C VAL A 25 11.78 11.71 18.50
N ARG A 26 12.84 10.89 18.59
CA ARG A 26 13.99 11.14 19.49
C ARG A 26 14.72 12.41 19.10
N LYS A 27 14.96 12.65 17.83
CA LYS A 27 15.63 13.86 17.32
C LYS A 27 14.76 15.11 17.52
N TYR A 28 13.45 15.00 17.39
CA TYR A 28 12.51 16.07 17.69
C TYR A 28 12.45 16.40 19.18
N ASN A 29 12.44 15.38 20.04
CA ASN A 29 12.48 15.57 21.50
C ASN A 29 13.84 16.08 22.01
N ALA A 30 14.95 15.69 21.37
CA ALA A 30 16.29 16.19 21.72
C ALA A 30 16.49 17.68 21.36
N ARG A 31 15.66 18.24 20.46
CA ARG A 31 15.67 19.69 20.13
C ARG A 31 14.98 20.56 21.17
N ILE A 32 14.15 19.99 22.04
CA ILE A 32 13.45 20.73 23.10
C ILE A 32 14.32 20.85 24.36
N LEU A 33 15.41 20.06 24.45
CA LEU A 33 16.38 20.13 25.56
C LEU A 33 17.70 20.68 25.02
N PRO A 34 18.16 21.84 25.50
CA PRO A 34 19.46 22.40 25.08
C PRO A 34 20.59 21.52 25.62
N ASN A 35 21.20 20.72 24.77
CA ASN A 35 22.37 19.94 25.15
C ASN A 35 23.66 20.67 24.72
N LYS A 36 24.42 21.15 25.69
CA LYS A 36 25.76 21.64 25.51
C LYS A 36 26.69 20.44 25.29
N GLY A 37 27.06 20.15 24.07
CA GLY A 37 28.05 19.12 23.77
C GLY A 37 28.31 19.02 22.27
N GLY A 38 29.55 19.33 21.85
CA GLY A 38 29.99 19.30 20.47
C GLY A 38 29.96 17.89 19.89
N GLY A 39 28.99 17.61 19.04
CA GLY A 39 28.87 16.42 18.21
C GLY A 39 28.91 16.81 16.76
N LEU A 40 29.50 15.95 15.92
CA LEU A 40 29.58 16.05 14.48
C LEU A 40 28.29 16.64 13.89
N LYS A 41 28.39 17.75 13.16
CA LYS A 41 27.29 18.36 12.40
C LYS A 41 26.90 17.41 11.27
N CYS A 42 26.01 16.49 11.56
CA CYS A 42 25.33 15.75 10.50
C CYS A 42 24.50 16.77 9.70
N PHE A 43 24.62 16.77 8.39
CA PHE A 43 23.90 17.65 7.48
C PHE A 43 22.40 17.59 7.79
N SER A 44 21.88 18.64 8.42
CA SER A 44 20.47 18.70 8.84
C SER A 44 19.66 19.28 7.69
N LEU A 45 18.94 18.45 6.95
CA LEU A 45 17.96 18.87 5.95
C LEU A 45 16.89 19.84 6.49
N SER A 46 16.87 20.05 7.82
CA SER A 46 15.99 21.02 8.50
C SER A 46 16.45 22.47 8.41
N GLU A 47 17.70 22.70 8.03
CA GLU A 47 18.25 24.06 7.78
C GLU A 47 18.03 24.52 6.34
N PHE A 48 17.30 23.73 5.53
CA PHE A 48 16.95 24.11 4.17
C PHE A 48 16.02 25.32 4.21
N SER A 49 16.60 26.50 4.00
CA SER A 49 15.90 27.79 3.93
C SER A 49 15.67 28.13 2.47
N MET A 50 14.44 27.98 2.01
CA MET A 50 13.97 28.44 0.70
C MET A 50 12.73 29.29 0.92
N ASN A 51 12.57 30.33 0.11
CA ASN A 51 11.35 31.12 0.10
C ASN A 51 10.15 30.22 -0.17
N ASP A 52 9.10 30.35 0.63
CA ASP A 52 7.93 29.46 0.56
C ASP A 52 7.25 29.47 -0.80
N LYS A 53 7.17 30.63 -1.47
CA LYS A 53 6.60 30.74 -2.81
C LYS A 53 7.40 29.93 -3.83
N ILE A 54 8.73 30.02 -3.79
CA ILE A 54 9.62 29.26 -4.68
C ILE A 54 9.52 27.77 -4.39
N TYR A 55 9.51 27.39 -3.12
CA TYR A 55 9.35 26.00 -2.70
C TYR A 55 8.06 25.35 -3.27
N TYR A 56 6.92 26.01 -3.07
CA TYR A 56 5.65 25.48 -3.57
C TYR A 56 5.53 25.53 -5.09
N LEU A 57 6.19 26.49 -5.75
CA LEU A 57 6.27 26.53 -7.21
C LEU A 57 7.04 25.32 -7.75
N ILE A 58 8.18 24.97 -7.14
CA ILE A 58 8.96 23.79 -7.52
C ILE A 58 8.15 22.51 -7.27
N ILE A 59 7.49 22.38 -6.10
CA ILE A 59 6.62 21.24 -5.83
C ILE A 59 5.50 21.11 -6.87
N ALA A 60 4.86 22.22 -7.22
CA ALA A 60 3.82 22.23 -8.26
C ALA A 60 4.38 21.77 -9.62
N ALA A 61 5.55 22.27 -10.01
CA ALA A 61 6.22 21.84 -11.25
C ALA A 61 6.55 20.34 -11.23
N VAL A 62 7.11 19.82 -10.14
CA VAL A 62 7.42 18.39 -9.97
C VAL A 62 6.15 17.53 -10.07
N VAL A 63 5.07 17.96 -9.43
CA VAL A 63 3.78 17.26 -9.49
C VAL A 63 3.21 17.27 -10.90
N ILE A 64 3.21 18.42 -11.58
CA ILE A 64 2.72 18.56 -12.97
C ILE A 64 3.53 17.67 -13.92
N ILE A 65 4.85 17.69 -13.83
CA ILE A 65 5.74 16.83 -14.63
C ILE A 65 5.45 15.37 -14.31
N GLY A 66 5.38 15.00 -13.02
CA GLY A 66 5.10 13.63 -12.59
C GLY A 66 3.75 13.12 -13.10
N ILE A 67 2.71 13.93 -13.08
CA ILE A 67 1.41 13.59 -13.66
C ILE A 67 1.52 13.51 -15.19
N GLY A 68 2.13 14.49 -15.84
CA GLY A 68 2.29 14.53 -17.29
C GLY A 68 2.95 13.26 -17.86
N ILE A 69 4.04 12.82 -17.23
CA ILE A 69 4.72 11.56 -17.59
C ILE A 69 3.77 10.36 -17.44
N ARG A 70 2.94 10.32 -16.39
CA ARG A 70 2.03 9.20 -16.12
C ARG A 70 0.81 9.17 -17.04
N VAL A 71 0.39 10.30 -17.55
CA VAL A 71 -0.75 10.39 -18.51
C VAL A 71 -0.30 10.26 -19.97
N TRP A 72 0.98 10.46 -20.26
CA TRP A 72 1.51 10.32 -21.62
C TRP A 72 1.23 8.92 -22.17
N GLN A 73 0.51 8.82 -23.29
CA GLN A 73 0.09 7.56 -23.93
C GLN A 73 -0.56 6.55 -22.95
N PHE A 74 -1.32 7.02 -21.98
CA PHE A 74 -1.88 6.20 -20.89
C PHE A 74 -2.78 5.05 -21.37
N GLY A 75 -3.50 5.23 -22.46
CA GLY A 75 -4.39 4.19 -23.03
C GLY A 75 -3.64 3.11 -23.82
N SER A 76 -2.44 3.42 -24.35
CA SER A 76 -1.70 2.56 -25.28
C SER A 76 -0.45 1.91 -24.64
N VAL A 77 0.12 2.51 -23.60
CA VAL A 77 1.31 1.99 -22.93
C VAL A 77 1.00 1.69 -21.46
N PRO A 78 1.28 0.46 -20.96
CA PRO A 78 1.79 -0.72 -21.65
C PRO A 78 0.79 -1.28 -22.68
N GLY A 79 1.31 -1.95 -23.72
CA GLY A 79 0.54 -2.46 -24.82
C GLY A 79 -0.27 -3.73 -24.51
N GLY A 80 -1.14 -3.69 -23.52
CA GLY A 80 -1.96 -4.84 -23.13
C GLY A 80 -2.27 -4.86 -21.65
N PHE A 81 -2.93 -5.93 -21.21
CA PHE A 81 -3.20 -6.23 -19.82
C PHE A 81 -2.52 -7.53 -19.42
N ASN A 82 -2.01 -7.59 -18.19
CA ASN A 82 -1.75 -8.88 -17.59
C ASN A 82 -3.08 -9.58 -17.24
N GLN A 83 -2.99 -10.87 -17.00
CA GLN A 83 -4.16 -11.71 -16.75
C GLN A 83 -5.01 -11.21 -15.56
N ASP A 84 -4.37 -10.86 -14.44
CA ASP A 84 -5.07 -10.40 -13.23
C ASP A 84 -5.74 -9.04 -13.44
N GLY A 85 -5.08 -8.13 -14.16
CA GLY A 85 -5.66 -6.84 -14.52
C GLY A 85 -6.85 -6.97 -15.47
N ALA A 86 -6.80 -7.92 -16.42
CA ALA A 86 -7.91 -8.22 -17.30
C ALA A 86 -9.09 -8.79 -16.51
N MET A 87 -8.84 -9.74 -15.59
CA MET A 87 -9.88 -10.26 -14.70
C MET A 87 -10.52 -9.16 -13.87
N ALA A 88 -9.71 -8.31 -13.23
CA ALA A 88 -10.24 -7.20 -12.44
C ALA A 88 -11.13 -6.27 -13.27
N ALA A 89 -10.77 -6.05 -14.54
CA ALA A 89 -11.54 -5.21 -15.46
C ALA A 89 -12.88 -5.86 -15.85
N VAL A 90 -12.89 -7.17 -16.11
CA VAL A 90 -14.13 -7.93 -16.42
C VAL A 90 -15.04 -7.99 -15.20
N ASP A 91 -14.52 -8.29 -14.00
CA ASP A 91 -15.30 -8.24 -12.76
C ASP A 91 -15.83 -6.84 -12.49
N GLY A 92 -15.01 -5.80 -12.73
CA GLY A 92 -15.44 -4.41 -12.61
C GLY A 92 -16.61 -4.07 -13.55
N LYS A 93 -16.61 -4.61 -14.76
CA LYS A 93 -17.73 -4.46 -15.72
C LYS A 93 -18.99 -5.18 -15.22
N ALA A 94 -18.85 -6.42 -14.75
CA ALA A 94 -19.97 -7.20 -14.23
C ALA A 94 -20.57 -6.54 -12.97
N ILE A 95 -19.73 -6.03 -12.07
CA ILE A 95 -20.18 -5.26 -10.88
C ILE A 95 -20.90 -3.98 -11.30
N ALA A 96 -20.38 -3.25 -12.30
CA ALA A 96 -21.00 -2.01 -12.78
C ALA A 96 -22.39 -2.24 -13.40
N ASP A 97 -22.58 -3.32 -14.14
CA ASP A 97 -23.81 -3.59 -14.86
C ASP A 97 -24.85 -4.31 -13.99
N TYR A 98 -24.42 -5.29 -13.20
CA TYR A 98 -25.30 -6.25 -12.55
C TYR A 98 -25.13 -6.30 -11.02
N GLY A 99 -24.12 -5.66 -10.45
CA GLY A 99 -23.78 -5.79 -9.02
C GLY A 99 -23.15 -7.13 -8.66
N THR A 100 -22.72 -7.94 -9.65
CA THR A 100 -22.15 -9.27 -9.45
C THR A 100 -20.74 -9.35 -10.02
N ASP A 101 -19.96 -10.33 -9.58
CA ASP A 101 -18.74 -10.70 -10.29
C ASP A 101 -19.09 -11.44 -11.61
N ARG A 102 -18.07 -11.82 -12.39
CA ARG A 102 -18.24 -12.57 -13.65
C ARG A 102 -18.87 -13.97 -13.47
N PHE A 103 -18.94 -14.48 -12.25
CA PHE A 103 -19.59 -15.77 -11.92
C PHE A 103 -21.00 -15.60 -11.35
N GLY A 104 -21.53 -14.37 -11.28
CA GLY A 104 -22.86 -14.07 -10.77
C GLY A 104 -22.95 -13.94 -9.25
N THR A 105 -21.83 -13.86 -8.53
CA THR A 105 -21.84 -13.64 -7.08
C THR A 105 -22.17 -12.18 -6.77
N TRP A 106 -23.24 -11.96 -6.02
CA TRP A 106 -23.72 -10.62 -5.64
C TRP A 106 -22.75 -9.93 -4.67
N LEU A 107 -22.27 -8.76 -5.03
CA LEU A 107 -21.38 -7.89 -4.23
C LEU A 107 -20.34 -8.67 -3.41
N PRO A 108 -19.43 -9.43 -4.04
CA PRO A 108 -18.48 -10.29 -3.35
C PRO A 108 -17.45 -9.50 -2.54
N ALA A 109 -17.20 -9.91 -1.29
CA ALA A 109 -16.11 -9.34 -0.48
C ALA A 109 -14.72 -9.69 -1.03
N HIS A 110 -14.61 -10.82 -1.73
CA HIS A 110 -13.39 -11.33 -2.35
C HIS A 110 -13.74 -12.06 -3.64
N LEU A 111 -12.84 -12.09 -4.62
CA LEU A 111 -13.13 -12.56 -5.97
C LEU A 111 -12.45 -13.90 -6.26
N TYR A 112 -12.95 -14.64 -7.24
CA TYR A 112 -12.27 -15.79 -7.83
C TYR A 112 -11.15 -15.34 -8.76
N ALA A 113 -9.95 -15.96 -8.62
CA ALA A 113 -8.87 -15.88 -9.58
C ALA A 113 -8.82 -17.19 -10.38
N TRP A 114 -9.00 -17.13 -11.68
CA TRP A 114 -8.80 -18.25 -12.63
C TRP A 114 -9.56 -19.56 -12.28
N GLY A 115 -10.58 -19.51 -11.42
CA GLY A 115 -11.34 -20.67 -10.98
C GLY A 115 -10.65 -21.59 -9.95
N TYR A 116 -9.44 -21.29 -9.53
CA TYR A 116 -8.69 -22.09 -8.55
C TYR A 116 -8.03 -21.27 -7.43
N GLY A 117 -8.15 -19.97 -7.47
CA GLY A 117 -7.51 -19.09 -6.48
C GLY A 117 -8.43 -17.96 -6.05
N GLN A 118 -7.89 -17.07 -5.24
CA GLN A 118 -8.57 -15.91 -4.70
C GLN A 118 -7.90 -14.64 -5.17
N MET A 119 -8.69 -13.60 -5.46
CA MET A 119 -8.24 -12.30 -5.91
C MET A 119 -8.90 -11.20 -5.09
N SER A 120 -8.14 -10.15 -4.81
CA SER A 120 -8.62 -9.00 -4.05
C SER A 120 -9.64 -8.19 -4.83
N SER A 121 -10.63 -7.66 -4.14
CA SER A 121 -11.82 -7.07 -4.79
C SER A 121 -11.75 -5.57 -5.02
N LEU A 122 -10.90 -4.82 -4.27
CA LEU A 122 -10.95 -3.35 -4.29
C LEU A 122 -10.71 -2.76 -5.68
N LEU A 123 -9.75 -3.31 -6.44
CA LEU A 123 -9.46 -2.82 -7.78
C LEU A 123 -10.70 -2.94 -8.69
N SER A 124 -11.38 -4.09 -8.67
CA SER A 124 -12.59 -4.31 -9.49
C SER A 124 -13.73 -3.36 -9.11
N TYR A 125 -13.95 -3.11 -7.82
CA TYR A 125 -14.94 -2.11 -7.37
C TYR A 125 -14.59 -0.69 -7.81
N LEU A 126 -13.32 -0.30 -7.73
CA LEU A 126 -12.88 1.01 -8.21
C LEU A 126 -13.00 1.13 -9.73
N ILE A 127 -12.67 0.06 -10.48
CA ILE A 127 -12.88 0.01 -11.94
C ILE A 127 -14.37 0.14 -12.27
N ALA A 128 -15.25 -0.54 -11.53
CA ALA A 128 -16.69 -0.51 -11.74
C ALA A 128 -17.25 0.92 -11.76
N ILE A 129 -16.73 1.80 -10.88
CA ILE A 129 -17.15 3.21 -10.84
C ILE A 129 -16.90 3.89 -12.19
N PHE A 130 -15.69 3.74 -12.75
CA PHE A 130 -15.35 4.39 -14.03
C PHE A 130 -16.02 3.73 -15.22
N VAL A 131 -16.12 2.39 -15.21
CA VAL A 131 -16.77 1.62 -16.28
C VAL A 131 -18.25 1.94 -16.37
N LYS A 132 -18.93 2.21 -15.25
CA LYS A 132 -20.34 2.60 -15.22
C LYS A 132 -20.63 3.83 -16.05
N PHE A 133 -19.72 4.82 -16.05
CA PHE A 133 -19.91 6.10 -16.75
C PHE A 133 -19.27 6.14 -18.14
N PHE A 134 -18.14 5.46 -18.32
CA PHE A 134 -17.30 5.61 -19.53
C PHE A 134 -17.14 4.30 -20.33
N GLY A 135 -17.79 3.22 -19.91
CA GLY A 135 -17.65 1.90 -20.52
C GLY A 135 -16.29 1.24 -20.24
N LEU A 136 -16.19 -0.05 -20.59
CA LEU A 136 -14.95 -0.80 -20.41
C LEU A 136 -13.98 -0.53 -21.56
N ASN A 137 -12.83 0.02 -21.23
CA ASN A 137 -11.72 0.24 -22.16
C ASN A 137 -10.39 0.30 -21.36
N PRO A 138 -9.22 0.27 -22.03
CA PRO A 138 -7.92 0.30 -21.35
C PRO A 138 -7.70 1.48 -20.40
N ILE A 139 -8.26 2.64 -20.71
CA ILE A 139 -8.13 3.84 -19.88
C ILE A 139 -8.94 3.66 -18.60
N THR A 140 -10.22 3.33 -18.70
CA THR A 140 -11.12 3.18 -17.54
C THR A 140 -10.67 2.07 -16.59
N ALA A 141 -10.12 0.98 -17.11
CA ALA A 141 -9.59 -0.10 -16.29
C ALA A 141 -8.32 0.30 -15.52
N ARG A 142 -7.51 1.23 -16.05
CA ARG A 142 -6.26 1.69 -15.42
C ARG A 142 -6.43 2.94 -14.55
N LEU A 143 -7.49 3.72 -14.74
CA LEU A 143 -7.73 4.99 -14.06
C LEU A 143 -7.67 4.90 -12.53
N PRO A 144 -8.28 3.90 -11.87
CA PRO A 144 -8.20 3.77 -10.41
C PRO A 144 -6.74 3.69 -9.91
N GLN A 145 -5.92 2.89 -10.59
CA GLN A 145 -4.51 2.73 -10.26
C GLN A 145 -3.72 4.04 -10.44
N LEU A 146 -3.96 4.76 -11.54
CA LEU A 146 -3.33 6.05 -11.79
C LEU A 146 -3.68 7.07 -10.69
N ILE A 147 -4.97 7.21 -10.39
CA ILE A 147 -5.45 8.17 -9.38
C ILE A 147 -4.85 7.84 -8.01
N MET A 148 -4.89 6.57 -7.62
CA MET A 148 -4.36 6.15 -6.32
C MET A 148 -2.85 6.27 -6.24
N SER A 149 -2.12 6.05 -7.34
CA SER A 149 -0.67 6.25 -7.35
C SER A 149 -0.28 7.72 -7.19
N ILE A 150 -1.00 8.62 -7.83
CA ILE A 150 -0.80 10.08 -7.66
C ILE A 150 -1.10 10.47 -6.21
N ALA A 151 -2.24 10.03 -5.66
CA ALA A 151 -2.62 10.31 -4.28
C ALA A 151 -1.59 9.74 -3.28
N GLY A 152 -1.14 8.50 -3.49
CA GLY A 152 -0.10 7.85 -2.68
C GLY A 152 1.24 8.59 -2.72
N GLY A 153 1.63 9.10 -3.89
CA GLY A 153 2.81 9.95 -4.05
C GLY A 153 2.69 11.27 -3.27
N VAL A 154 1.50 11.90 -3.30
CA VAL A 154 1.22 13.09 -2.50
C VAL A 154 1.24 12.78 -1.00
N PHE A 155 0.65 11.67 -0.56
CA PHE A 155 0.71 11.24 0.84
C PHE A 155 2.15 10.98 1.29
N PHE A 156 2.96 10.34 0.45
CA PHE A 156 4.37 10.10 0.74
C PHE A 156 5.15 11.42 0.89
N TYR A 157 5.01 12.35 -0.05
CA TYR A 157 5.59 13.69 0.05
C TYR A 157 5.19 14.38 1.36
N LEU A 158 3.88 14.41 1.66
CA LEU A 158 3.36 15.09 2.84
C LEU A 158 3.84 14.43 4.14
N PHE A 159 3.91 13.09 4.17
CA PHE A 159 4.39 12.34 5.31
C PHE A 159 5.87 12.61 5.60
N ILE A 160 6.72 12.56 4.58
CA ILE A 160 8.16 12.84 4.72
C ILE A 160 8.40 14.30 5.10
N ARG A 161 7.69 15.23 4.47
CA ARG A 161 7.77 16.66 4.82
C ARG A 161 7.41 16.93 6.28
N ASP A 162 6.35 16.30 6.78
CA ASP A 162 5.86 16.52 8.14
C ASP A 162 6.81 15.94 9.21
N ILE A 163 7.56 14.90 8.87
CA ILE A 163 8.51 14.25 9.80
C ILE A 163 9.92 14.87 9.70
N PHE A 164 10.40 15.07 8.48
CA PHE A 164 11.81 15.40 8.21
C PHE A 164 12.03 16.84 7.68
N GLY A 165 10.94 17.58 7.44
CA GLY A 165 10.99 18.97 6.98
C GLY A 165 10.90 19.14 5.47
N LYS A 166 10.87 20.41 5.01
CA LYS A 166 10.64 20.81 3.61
C LYS A 166 11.66 20.24 2.62
N GLY A 167 12.95 20.25 2.98
CA GLY A 167 14.01 19.73 2.13
C GLY A 167 13.84 18.23 1.83
N ALA A 168 13.60 17.41 2.87
CA ALA A 168 13.33 15.99 2.70
C ALA A 168 12.03 15.75 1.91
N GLY A 169 11.00 16.56 2.14
CA GLY A 169 9.76 16.50 1.35
C GLY A 169 10.01 16.77 -0.13
N LEU A 170 10.82 17.76 -0.47
CA LEU A 170 11.16 18.06 -1.87
C LEU A 170 11.86 16.87 -2.53
N ILE A 171 12.87 16.30 -1.87
CA ILE A 171 13.58 15.10 -2.35
C ILE A 171 12.57 13.96 -2.56
N ALA A 172 11.69 13.70 -1.60
CA ALA A 172 10.67 12.66 -1.71
C ALA A 172 9.73 12.88 -2.90
N ALA A 173 9.30 14.13 -3.15
CA ALA A 173 8.45 14.46 -4.29
C ALA A 173 9.15 14.19 -5.62
N VAL A 174 10.42 14.60 -5.75
CA VAL A 174 11.25 14.35 -6.95
C VAL A 174 11.41 12.85 -7.17
N PHE A 175 11.78 12.09 -6.11
CA PHE A 175 11.92 10.63 -6.23
C PHE A 175 10.65 9.95 -6.72
N VAL A 176 9.48 10.30 -6.16
CA VAL A 176 8.20 9.75 -6.62
C VAL A 176 7.93 10.12 -8.08
N ALA A 177 8.22 11.37 -8.47
CA ALA A 177 7.95 11.84 -9.83
C ALA A 177 8.73 11.06 -10.89
N ILE A 178 10.02 10.77 -10.65
CA ILE A 178 10.95 10.20 -11.63
C ILE A 178 11.23 8.70 -11.42
N ASN A 179 10.78 8.09 -10.31
CA ASN A 179 11.04 6.69 -10.03
C ASN A 179 10.40 5.76 -11.08
N PRO A 180 11.19 4.95 -11.82
CA PRO A 180 10.67 4.11 -12.89
C PRO A 180 9.68 3.06 -12.39
N TRP A 181 9.95 2.46 -11.22
CA TRP A 181 9.06 1.46 -10.63
C TRP A 181 7.70 2.07 -10.31
N HIS A 182 7.66 3.22 -9.63
CA HIS A 182 6.41 3.92 -9.32
C HIS A 182 5.67 4.37 -10.59
N PHE A 183 6.41 4.79 -11.63
CA PHE A 183 5.84 5.13 -12.92
C PHE A 183 5.13 3.94 -13.57
N ILE A 184 5.80 2.78 -13.65
CA ILE A 184 5.23 1.56 -14.25
C ILE A 184 4.02 1.10 -13.45
N GLN A 185 4.14 1.03 -12.12
CA GLN A 185 3.06 0.62 -11.24
C GLN A 185 1.81 1.52 -11.35
N SER A 186 2.00 2.82 -11.59
CA SER A 186 0.90 3.76 -11.76
C SER A 186 0.03 3.50 -12.99
N ARG A 187 0.53 2.75 -13.96
CA ARG A 187 -0.11 2.45 -15.25
C ARG A 187 -0.53 0.99 -15.39
N TRP A 188 -0.21 0.20 -14.39
CA TRP A 188 -0.45 -1.25 -14.40
C TRP A 188 -1.57 -1.59 -13.41
N ALA A 189 -2.77 -1.80 -13.95
CA ALA A 189 -3.95 -2.18 -13.18
C ALA A 189 -3.79 -3.60 -12.62
N LEU A 190 -3.19 -3.70 -11.45
CA LEU A 190 -2.99 -4.92 -10.70
C LEU A 190 -3.42 -4.67 -9.26
N ASP A 191 -4.13 -5.61 -8.64
CA ASP A 191 -4.71 -5.44 -7.30
C ASP A 191 -3.67 -5.07 -6.23
N CYS A 192 -2.55 -5.79 -6.20
CA CYS A 192 -1.46 -5.53 -5.25
C CYS A 192 -0.82 -4.15 -5.39
N ASN A 193 -0.90 -3.53 -6.57
CA ASN A 193 -0.31 -2.20 -6.82
C ASN A 193 -1.08 -1.07 -6.10
N LEU A 194 -2.32 -1.30 -5.67
CA LEU A 194 -3.06 -0.35 -4.85
C LEU A 194 -2.55 -0.27 -3.40
N LEU A 195 -2.04 -1.39 -2.88
CA LEU A 195 -1.67 -1.51 -1.47
C LEU A 195 -0.67 -0.44 -0.98
N PRO A 196 0.46 -0.16 -1.67
CA PRO A 196 1.41 0.87 -1.23
C PRO A 196 0.76 2.25 -1.08
N HIS A 197 -0.16 2.60 -1.96
CA HIS A 197 -0.80 3.91 -1.99
C HIS A 197 -1.81 4.09 -0.86
N PHE A 198 -2.66 3.09 -0.62
CA PHE A 198 -3.58 3.09 0.52
C PHE A 198 -2.81 3.04 1.85
N PHE A 199 -1.75 2.23 1.93
CA PHE A 199 -0.90 2.16 3.11
C PHE A 199 -0.23 3.50 3.43
N MET A 200 0.29 4.20 2.41
CA MET A 200 0.85 5.55 2.59
C MET A 200 -0.19 6.57 3.06
N GLY A 201 -1.41 6.50 2.55
CA GLY A 201 -2.53 7.30 3.07
C GLY A 201 -2.78 7.00 4.55
N GLY A 202 -2.80 5.73 4.92
CA GLY A 202 -2.92 5.28 6.31
C GLY A 202 -1.82 5.85 7.20
N LEU A 203 -0.56 5.77 6.80
CA LEU A 203 0.59 6.32 7.54
C LEU A 203 0.53 7.84 7.69
N TYR A 204 0.21 8.55 6.61
CA TYR A 204 0.08 10.00 6.64
C TYR A 204 -0.98 10.46 7.63
N PHE A 205 -2.19 9.88 7.55
CA PHE A 205 -3.26 10.24 8.46
C PHE A 205 -3.03 9.76 9.89
N LEU A 206 -2.33 8.64 10.10
CA LEU A 206 -1.89 8.20 11.42
C LEU A 206 -0.95 9.23 12.05
N ASN A 207 0.07 9.69 11.31
CA ASN A 207 0.96 10.73 11.78
C ASN A 207 0.21 12.03 12.12
N LYS A 208 -0.75 12.44 11.30
CA LYS A 208 -1.61 13.60 11.58
C LYS A 208 -2.49 13.40 12.82
N GLY A 209 -3.01 12.18 13.01
CA GLY A 209 -3.81 11.82 14.19
C GLY A 209 -3.03 11.93 15.49
N LEU A 210 -1.79 11.46 15.46
CA LEU A 210 -0.89 11.46 16.61
C LEU A 210 -0.26 12.83 16.92
N THR A 211 -0.13 13.71 15.92
CA THR A 211 0.58 14.99 16.07
C THR A 211 -0.31 16.22 16.06
N LYS A 212 -1.48 16.16 15.41
CA LYS A 212 -2.35 17.33 15.23
C LYS A 212 -3.74 17.16 15.82
N ARG A 213 -4.57 16.27 15.26
CA ARG A 213 -5.97 16.09 15.64
C ARG A 213 -6.36 14.63 15.57
N ARG A 214 -6.88 14.10 16.68
CA ARG A 214 -7.35 12.72 16.86
C ARG A 214 -8.24 12.19 15.73
N ARG A 215 -9.11 13.01 15.15
CA ARG A 215 -10.01 12.59 14.05
C ARG A 215 -9.26 11.98 12.85
N TYR A 216 -8.02 12.38 12.60
CA TYR A 216 -7.22 11.83 11.52
C TYR A 216 -6.82 10.37 11.75
N THR A 217 -6.77 9.91 13.01
CA THR A 217 -6.55 8.48 13.31
C THR A 217 -7.69 7.63 12.76
N PHE A 218 -8.93 8.11 12.82
CA PHE A 218 -10.08 7.38 12.26
C PHE A 218 -9.99 7.30 10.72
N ILE A 219 -9.59 8.39 10.06
CA ILE A 219 -9.33 8.37 8.61
C ILE A 219 -8.21 7.37 8.28
N SER A 220 -7.15 7.33 9.08
CA SER A 220 -6.08 6.34 8.94
C SER A 220 -6.61 4.90 9.00
N MET A 221 -7.52 4.60 9.92
CA MET A 221 -8.12 3.27 10.06
C MET A 221 -8.99 2.89 8.85
N ILE A 222 -9.65 3.85 8.21
CA ILE A 222 -10.36 3.59 6.94
C ILE A 222 -9.36 3.17 5.86
N PHE A 223 -8.24 3.87 5.71
CA PHE A 223 -7.20 3.51 4.75
C PHE A 223 -6.61 2.12 5.02
N PHE A 224 -6.28 1.79 6.28
CA PHE A 224 -5.79 0.47 6.64
C PHE A 224 -6.85 -0.63 6.49
N GLY A 225 -8.13 -0.32 6.75
CA GLY A 225 -9.23 -1.23 6.46
C GLY A 225 -9.37 -1.53 4.97
N LEU A 226 -9.22 -0.52 4.11
CA LEU A 226 -9.22 -0.69 2.65
C LEU A 226 -7.99 -1.47 2.14
N CYS A 227 -6.85 -1.38 2.82
CA CYS A 227 -5.69 -2.22 2.49
C CYS A 227 -6.03 -3.72 2.53
N MET A 228 -6.99 -4.16 3.35
CA MET A 228 -7.40 -5.56 3.43
C MET A 228 -7.95 -6.09 2.10
N TYR A 229 -8.51 -5.21 1.27
CA TYR A 229 -9.08 -5.54 -0.04
C TYR A 229 -8.13 -5.28 -1.21
N CYS A 230 -6.88 -4.84 -0.92
CA CYS A 230 -5.88 -4.61 -1.95
C CYS A 230 -5.09 -5.86 -2.31
N TYR A 231 -4.77 -6.72 -1.33
CA TYR A 231 -3.98 -7.92 -1.58
C TYR A 231 -4.10 -8.92 -0.43
N GLY A 232 -4.16 -10.23 -0.74
CA GLY A 232 -4.43 -11.27 0.25
C GLY A 232 -3.47 -11.33 1.44
N ILE A 233 -2.20 -10.92 1.28
CA ILE A 233 -1.20 -10.91 2.36
C ILE A 233 -1.52 -9.93 3.50
N THR A 234 -2.35 -8.95 3.22
CA THR A 234 -2.71 -7.90 4.18
C THR A 234 -3.42 -8.44 5.41
N ILE A 235 -4.03 -9.64 5.32
CA ILE A 235 -4.66 -10.31 6.47
C ILE A 235 -3.68 -10.53 7.63
N TYR A 236 -2.41 -10.74 7.32
CA TYR A 236 -1.36 -10.94 8.33
C TYR A 236 -0.63 -9.64 8.64
N THR A 237 -0.31 -8.84 7.63
CA THR A 237 0.60 -7.70 7.77
C THR A 237 -0.07 -6.50 8.41
N ILE A 238 -1.31 -6.16 8.03
CA ILE A 238 -1.97 -4.94 8.53
C ILE A 238 -2.38 -5.09 10.00
N PRO A 239 -3.05 -6.18 10.46
CA PRO A 239 -3.39 -6.32 11.86
C PRO A 239 -2.17 -6.35 12.78
N VAL A 240 -1.10 -7.07 12.39
CA VAL A 240 0.15 -7.14 13.17
C VAL A 240 0.81 -5.77 13.25
N PHE A 241 0.88 -5.03 12.14
CA PHE A 241 1.39 -3.66 12.11
C PHE A 241 0.58 -2.74 13.04
N LEU A 242 -0.74 -2.74 12.92
CA LEU A 242 -1.62 -1.89 13.73
C LEU A 242 -1.54 -2.23 15.22
N LEU A 243 -1.46 -3.53 15.55
CA LEU A 243 -1.29 -3.99 16.93
C LEU A 243 0.04 -3.49 17.51
N ALA A 244 1.13 -3.66 16.79
CA ALA A 244 2.46 -3.18 17.20
C ALA A 244 2.49 -1.67 17.43
N VAL A 245 1.89 -0.90 16.49
CA VAL A 245 1.76 0.56 16.59
C VAL A 245 0.90 0.94 17.79
N CYS A 246 -0.23 0.27 17.99
CA CYS A 246 -1.14 0.52 19.11
C CYS A 246 -0.42 0.29 20.46
N ILE A 247 0.21 -0.86 20.64
CA ILE A 247 0.97 -1.20 21.86
C ILE A 247 2.06 -0.15 22.11
N TYR A 248 2.85 0.18 21.09
CA TYR A 248 3.92 1.18 21.20
C TYR A 248 3.39 2.53 21.70
N TYR A 249 2.28 3.04 21.11
CA TYR A 249 1.76 4.35 21.49
C TYR A 249 0.98 4.33 22.82
N LEU A 250 0.40 3.20 23.22
CA LEU A 250 -0.18 3.00 24.55
C LEU A 250 0.92 3.05 25.63
N ILE A 251 2.03 2.32 25.43
CA ILE A 251 3.19 2.33 26.34
C ILE A 251 3.79 3.75 26.44
N LYS A 252 3.86 4.47 25.33
CA LYS A 252 4.32 5.87 25.30
C LYS A 252 3.27 6.87 25.80
N LYS A 253 2.10 6.42 26.25
CA LYS A 253 0.99 7.26 26.72
C LYS A 253 0.58 8.36 25.73
N ARG A 254 0.74 8.11 24.43
CA ARG A 254 0.37 9.04 23.35
C ARG A 254 -1.08 8.86 22.89
N ILE A 255 -1.63 7.71 23.11
CA ILE A 255 -3.05 7.39 22.91
C ILE A 255 -3.60 6.77 24.18
N ASN A 256 -4.90 6.87 24.38
CA ASN A 256 -5.61 6.21 25.47
C ASN A 256 -6.38 4.97 24.96
N TRP A 257 -6.82 4.12 25.88
CA TRP A 257 -7.57 2.91 25.54
C TRP A 257 -8.88 3.18 24.78
N LYS A 258 -9.55 4.29 25.07
CA LYS A 258 -10.79 4.66 24.37
C LYS A 258 -10.49 4.94 22.90
N ASP A 259 -9.41 5.65 22.60
CA ASP A 259 -8.98 5.96 21.24
C ASP A 259 -8.56 4.71 20.47
N ALA A 260 -7.84 3.82 21.15
CA ALA A 260 -7.43 2.54 20.59
C ALA A 260 -8.66 1.70 20.20
N LEU A 261 -9.65 1.58 21.12
CA LEU A 261 -10.89 0.82 20.87
C LEU A 261 -11.73 1.42 19.74
N ILE A 262 -11.91 2.75 19.73
CA ILE A 262 -12.66 3.41 18.64
C ILE A 262 -11.95 3.22 17.31
N SER A 263 -10.61 3.35 17.28
CA SER A 263 -9.80 3.13 16.08
C SER A 263 -9.92 1.69 15.58
N ALA A 264 -9.83 0.72 16.48
CA ALA A 264 -10.05 -0.69 16.17
C ALA A 264 -11.46 -0.94 15.61
N GLY A 265 -12.49 -0.31 16.22
CA GLY A 265 -13.88 -0.37 15.74
C GLY A 265 -14.00 0.14 14.31
N VAL A 266 -13.44 1.32 14.00
CA VAL A 266 -13.45 1.88 12.63
C VAL A 266 -12.76 0.95 11.64
N TYR A 267 -11.59 0.41 11.99
CA TYR A 267 -10.89 -0.57 11.17
C TYR A 267 -11.75 -1.81 10.91
N LEU A 268 -12.34 -2.39 11.97
CA LEU A 268 -13.15 -3.60 11.86
C LEU A 268 -14.44 -3.36 11.05
N ILE A 269 -15.10 -2.20 11.17
CA ILE A 269 -16.27 -1.85 10.34
C ILE A 269 -15.93 -1.94 8.84
N ILE A 270 -14.72 -1.61 8.43
CA ILE A 270 -14.31 -1.71 7.03
C ILE A 270 -13.82 -3.12 6.70
N ALA A 271 -13.03 -3.74 7.57
CA ALA A 271 -12.31 -4.96 7.26
C ALA A 271 -13.12 -6.26 7.48
N TRP A 272 -14.25 -6.21 8.23
CA TRP A 272 -14.96 -7.42 8.66
C TRP A 272 -15.44 -8.35 7.51
N PRO A 273 -15.93 -7.83 6.35
CA PRO A 273 -16.37 -8.75 5.29
C PRO A 273 -15.22 -9.60 4.76
N PHE A 274 -14.04 -8.97 4.58
CA PHE A 274 -12.84 -9.67 4.15
C PHE A 274 -12.37 -10.67 5.23
N LEU A 275 -12.29 -10.24 6.48
CA LEU A 275 -11.88 -11.10 7.60
C LEU A 275 -12.82 -12.30 7.76
N LEU A 276 -14.12 -12.06 7.65
CA LEU A 276 -15.11 -13.14 7.72
C LEU A 276 -14.99 -14.07 6.50
N THR A 277 -14.74 -13.55 5.30
CA THR A 277 -14.48 -14.40 4.12
C THR A 277 -13.28 -15.31 4.37
N MET A 278 -12.18 -14.79 4.92
CA MET A 278 -11.02 -15.61 5.23
C MET A 278 -11.32 -16.66 6.33
N PHE A 279 -12.08 -16.27 7.35
CA PHE A 279 -12.50 -17.17 8.41
C PHE A 279 -13.42 -18.29 7.90
N ILE A 280 -14.41 -17.99 7.06
CA ILE A 280 -15.29 -18.98 6.40
C ILE A 280 -14.45 -20.00 5.63
N ASN A 281 -13.47 -19.52 4.86
CA ASN A 281 -12.61 -20.39 4.07
C ASN A 281 -11.67 -21.26 4.94
N PHE A 282 -11.18 -20.72 6.04
CA PHE A 282 -10.39 -21.48 7.02
C PHE A 282 -11.21 -22.58 7.70
N MET A 283 -12.44 -22.25 8.13
CA MET A 283 -13.36 -23.19 8.81
C MET A 283 -14.13 -24.09 7.84
N LYS A 284 -14.01 -23.87 6.51
CA LYS A 284 -14.76 -24.55 5.46
C LYS A 284 -16.28 -24.45 5.67
N TRP A 285 -16.73 -23.26 6.07
CA TRP A 285 -18.17 -22.97 6.21
C TRP A 285 -18.77 -22.57 4.87
N ASP A 286 -20.10 -22.68 4.77
CA ASP A 286 -20.82 -22.28 3.58
C ASP A 286 -20.79 -20.77 3.35
N THR A 287 -21.01 -20.38 2.09
CA THR A 287 -21.11 -18.98 1.68
C THR A 287 -22.22 -18.24 2.43
N ILE A 288 -21.89 -17.10 3.03
CA ILE A 288 -22.85 -16.22 3.70
C ILE A 288 -23.21 -15.08 2.75
N LYS A 289 -24.50 -14.96 2.43
CA LYS A 289 -25.05 -13.90 1.56
C LYS A 289 -25.81 -12.90 2.40
N LEU A 290 -25.38 -11.64 2.37
CA LEU A 290 -26.11 -10.51 2.95
C LEU A 290 -26.59 -9.58 1.81
N PRO A 291 -27.61 -8.72 2.04
CA PRO A 291 -28.12 -7.83 1.01
C PRO A 291 -27.09 -6.90 0.36
N PHE A 292 -26.02 -6.57 1.08
CA PHE A 292 -24.99 -5.60 0.71
C PHE A 292 -23.59 -6.20 0.51
N VAL A 293 -23.40 -7.50 0.82
CA VAL A 293 -22.09 -8.18 0.63
C VAL A 293 -22.23 -9.69 0.72
N THR A 294 -21.49 -10.42 -0.12
CA THR A 294 -21.38 -11.88 -0.06
C THR A 294 -19.97 -12.26 0.38
N MET A 295 -19.87 -13.05 1.44
CA MET A 295 -18.65 -13.71 1.90
C MET A 295 -18.67 -15.15 1.41
N GLN A 296 -17.93 -15.42 0.34
CA GLN A 296 -18.04 -16.71 -0.33
C GLN A 296 -16.98 -17.71 0.13
N TYR A 297 -17.38 -18.98 0.13
CA TYR A 297 -16.47 -20.12 0.27
C TYR A 297 -15.85 -20.44 -1.09
N PHE A 298 -14.54 -20.65 -1.11
CA PHE A 298 -13.76 -21.00 -2.29
C PHE A 298 -13.27 -22.44 -2.16
N SER A 299 -13.68 -23.31 -3.06
CA SER A 299 -13.31 -24.75 -3.03
C SER A 299 -11.88 -25.03 -3.52
N GLY A 300 -11.18 -24.04 -4.06
CA GLY A 300 -9.81 -24.18 -4.55
C GLY A 300 -8.74 -24.06 -3.46
N SER A 301 -7.49 -24.34 -3.81
CA SER A 301 -6.37 -24.27 -2.87
C SER A 301 -6.18 -22.83 -2.38
N VAL A 302 -6.11 -22.67 -1.07
CA VAL A 302 -5.78 -21.41 -0.44
C VAL A 302 -4.26 -21.28 -0.42
N ARG A 303 -3.72 -20.12 -0.84
CA ARG A 303 -2.27 -19.81 -0.80
C ARG A 303 -1.67 -19.79 0.61
N SER A 304 -2.46 -20.13 1.64
CA SER A 304 -1.99 -20.26 3.04
C SER A 304 -0.91 -21.30 3.22
N ASN A 305 -0.86 -22.32 2.36
CA ASN A 305 0.17 -23.36 2.42
C ASN A 305 1.57 -22.85 2.05
N ASP A 306 1.65 -21.69 1.39
CA ASP A 306 2.92 -21.06 1.00
C ASP A 306 3.47 -20.11 2.09
N ILE A 307 2.84 -20.07 3.27
CA ILE A 307 3.28 -19.22 4.38
C ILE A 307 4.52 -19.82 5.04
N LEU A 308 5.55 -19.00 5.23
CA LEU A 308 6.83 -19.36 5.82
C LEU A 308 6.71 -20.15 7.13
N LEU A 309 5.76 -19.76 8.00
CA LEU A 309 5.55 -20.38 9.30
C LEU A 309 5.07 -21.85 9.19
N PHE A 310 4.51 -22.24 8.05
CA PHE A 310 4.01 -23.59 7.79
C PHE A 310 4.94 -24.40 6.87
N SER A 311 6.13 -23.88 6.55
CA SER A 311 7.14 -24.63 5.79
C SER A 311 7.89 -25.60 6.69
N ASP A 312 8.39 -26.69 6.11
CA ASP A 312 9.16 -27.72 6.85
C ASP A 312 10.46 -27.17 7.46
N GLU A 313 11.07 -26.15 6.83
CA GLU A 313 12.32 -25.52 7.29
C GLU A 313 12.19 -23.98 7.35
N PRO A 314 11.42 -23.39 8.28
CA PRO A 314 11.08 -21.97 8.27
C PRO A 314 12.29 -21.04 8.37
N PHE A 315 13.31 -21.38 9.16
CA PHE A 315 14.52 -20.54 9.31
C PHE A 315 15.39 -20.55 8.04
N LYS A 316 15.56 -21.69 7.40
CA LYS A 316 16.31 -21.79 6.14
C LYS A 316 15.60 -21.03 5.03
N GLN A 317 14.29 -21.20 4.93
CA GLN A 317 13.48 -20.45 3.97
C GLN A 317 13.52 -18.94 4.23
N LEU A 318 13.54 -18.53 5.49
CA LEU A 318 13.71 -17.14 5.89
C LEU A 318 15.03 -16.55 5.34
N ILE A 319 16.15 -17.24 5.55
CA ILE A 319 17.46 -16.80 5.07
C ILE A 319 17.47 -16.70 3.54
N LEU A 320 16.89 -17.68 2.85
CA LEU A 320 16.75 -17.67 1.39
C LEU A 320 15.92 -16.50 0.89
N ASN A 321 14.83 -16.18 1.58
CA ASN A 321 13.97 -15.04 1.23
C ASN A 321 14.65 -13.69 1.47
N VAL A 322 15.40 -13.54 2.58
CA VAL A 322 16.21 -12.33 2.84
C VAL A 322 17.26 -12.17 1.76
N LYS A 323 17.99 -13.24 1.42
CA LYS A 323 18.98 -13.22 0.34
C LYS A 323 18.37 -12.88 -1.02
N SER A 324 17.21 -13.44 -1.34
CA SER A 324 16.48 -13.12 -2.56
C SER A 324 16.05 -11.65 -2.57
N LEU A 325 15.50 -11.15 -1.47
CA LEU A 325 15.11 -9.75 -1.33
C LEU A 325 16.31 -8.81 -1.55
N MET A 326 17.44 -9.09 -0.90
CA MET A 326 18.67 -8.31 -1.10
C MET A 326 19.17 -8.35 -2.54
N ASN A 327 19.12 -9.53 -3.18
CA ASN A 327 19.52 -9.67 -4.58
C ASN A 327 18.62 -8.85 -5.51
N THR A 328 17.31 -8.85 -5.28
CA THR A 328 16.38 -8.10 -6.12
C THR A 328 16.45 -6.59 -5.85
N THR A 329 16.52 -6.18 -4.57
CA THR A 329 16.47 -4.75 -4.24
C THR A 329 17.80 -4.02 -4.39
N LEU A 330 18.91 -4.65 -3.99
CA LEU A 330 20.24 -4.01 -3.99
C LEU A 330 21.01 -4.29 -5.28
N TYR A 331 20.95 -5.52 -5.79
CA TYR A 331 21.73 -5.94 -6.95
C TYR A 331 20.90 -5.99 -8.24
N GLN A 332 19.61 -5.63 -8.19
CA GLN A 332 18.71 -5.58 -9.34
C GLN A 332 18.70 -6.87 -10.17
N LYS A 333 18.91 -8.01 -9.50
CA LYS A 333 18.78 -9.31 -10.13
C LYS A 333 17.33 -9.60 -10.45
N LYS A 334 17.12 -10.37 -11.53
CA LYS A 334 15.79 -10.79 -12.00
C LYS A 334 14.92 -11.32 -10.88
N ASP A 335 13.72 -10.78 -10.75
CA ASP A 335 12.68 -11.29 -9.86
C ASP A 335 11.87 -12.37 -10.59
N LEU A 336 11.08 -11.99 -11.56
CA LEU A 336 10.30 -12.89 -12.41
C LEU A 336 10.55 -12.55 -13.88
N PRO A 337 10.60 -13.54 -14.78
CA PRO A 337 10.92 -13.30 -16.20
C PRO A 337 10.04 -12.25 -16.89
N TRP A 338 8.78 -12.09 -16.45
CA TRP A 338 7.83 -11.12 -17.00
C TRP A 338 7.84 -9.77 -16.30
N ASN A 339 8.56 -9.62 -15.17
CA ASN A 339 8.70 -8.36 -14.44
C ASN A 339 10.03 -7.66 -14.74
N ASP A 340 10.84 -8.26 -15.61
CA ASP A 340 12.20 -7.79 -15.86
C ASP A 340 12.21 -6.55 -16.74
N ILE A 341 12.49 -5.43 -16.12
CA ILE A 341 13.00 -4.26 -16.80
C ILE A 341 14.48 -4.20 -16.48
N VAL A 342 15.29 -4.71 -17.39
CA VAL A 342 16.74 -4.76 -17.24
C VAL A 342 17.28 -3.35 -16.96
N GLY A 343 18.03 -3.21 -15.87
CA GLY A 343 18.67 -1.95 -15.50
C GLY A 343 17.85 -1.00 -14.63
N PHE A 344 16.58 -1.30 -14.38
CA PHE A 344 15.74 -0.39 -13.57
C PHE A 344 15.42 -0.90 -12.18
N GLY A 345 15.68 -2.13 -11.80
CA GLY A 345 15.47 -2.69 -10.45
C GLY A 345 14.33 -2.07 -9.63
N THR A 346 14.13 -2.53 -8.45
CA THR A 346 13.14 -1.97 -7.52
C THR A 346 13.60 -0.68 -6.85
N MET A 347 14.91 -0.44 -6.80
CA MET A 347 15.52 0.72 -6.16
C MET A 347 16.06 1.69 -7.20
N PHE A 348 15.52 2.89 -7.25
CA PHE A 348 15.95 3.95 -8.17
C PHE A 348 17.45 4.28 -8.03
N LEU A 349 17.98 4.34 -6.82
CA LEU A 349 19.39 4.62 -6.57
C LEU A 349 20.34 3.58 -7.16
N CYS A 350 19.89 2.32 -7.24
CA CYS A 350 20.67 1.25 -7.84
C CYS A 350 20.59 1.28 -9.38
N SER A 351 19.62 1.97 -9.95
CA SER A 351 19.46 2.14 -11.40
C SER A 351 20.24 3.32 -11.96
N MET A 352 20.78 4.15 -11.12
CA MET A 352 21.70 5.23 -11.47
C MET A 352 23.16 4.81 -11.35
#